data_147d686920a3fa058256cd12c495cc12
#
_entry.id   147d686920a3fa058256cd12c495cc12
#
_cell.length_a   1.000
_cell.length_b   1.000
_cell.length_c   1.000
_cell.angle_alpha   90.00
_cell.angle_beta   90.00
_cell.angle_gamma   90.00
#
_symmetry.space_group_name_H-M   'P 1'
#
loop_
_entity.id
_entity.type
_entity.pdbx_description
1 polymer ?
#
loop_
_entity_poly.entity_id
_entity_poly.type
_entity_poly.pdbx_seq_one_letter_code
_entity_poly.pdbx_strand_id
1 'polypeptide(L)'
;KKNGFYVDVGCYHPVHRNNTYLLYKQNWSGINIDTSQFSIDLFNHMRPNDLNYNFAISNKNEMIKLFYQKELSQLSTIERDQAETVFQGNIKEKAIQAFTLDEILNRDKYKNSKIDFLDIDVEGADLKVLEGLSFDKFKPELVCVEIHIKEIKQSDIYKFLINKNYE
;
A
#
# COMPACT_ATOMS: atom_id res chain seq x y z
N LYS A 1 11.09 18.40 4.61
CA LYS A 1 11.49 17.77 5.88
C LYS A 1 12.71 16.89 5.63
N LYS A 2 13.73 16.98 6.47
CA LYS A 2 14.85 16.03 6.45
C LYS A 2 14.49 14.86 7.37
N ASN A 3 14.72 13.60 6.92
CA ASN A 3 14.48 12.39 7.69
C ASN A 3 13.01 12.18 8.07
N GLY A 4 12.14 11.91 7.10
CA GLY A 4 10.75 11.52 7.32
C GLY A 4 10.56 10.02 7.34
N PHE A 5 9.33 9.60 7.66
CA PHE A 5 8.91 8.21 7.67
C PHE A 5 7.71 8.01 6.74
N TYR A 6 7.83 7.07 5.81
CA TYR A 6 6.76 6.73 4.88
C TYR A 6 6.26 5.29 5.04
N VAL A 7 5.04 5.07 4.59
CA VAL A 7 4.45 3.75 4.38
C VAL A 7 3.97 3.68 2.93
N ASP A 8 4.46 2.71 2.18
CA ASP A 8 4.24 2.53 0.75
C ASP A 8 3.54 1.17 0.56
N VAL A 9 2.25 1.19 0.25
CA VAL A 9 1.40 0.00 0.10
C VAL A 9 1.06 -0.20 -1.38
N GLY A 10 1.53 -1.30 -1.96
CA GLY A 10 1.55 -1.52 -3.39
C GLY A 10 2.83 -0.94 -4.02
N CYS A 11 3.96 -1.09 -3.34
CA CYS A 11 5.20 -0.38 -3.66
C CYS A 11 5.87 -0.77 -4.99
N TYR A 12 5.46 -1.84 -5.64
CA TYR A 12 5.85 -2.31 -6.97
C TYR A 12 7.36 -2.45 -7.21
N HIS A 13 8.09 -1.35 -7.38
CA HIS A 13 9.50 -1.36 -7.74
C HIS A 13 10.27 -0.25 -7.00
N PRO A 14 11.48 -0.51 -6.46
CA PRO A 14 12.18 0.46 -5.60
C PRO A 14 12.62 1.77 -6.27
N VAL A 15 12.59 1.85 -7.62
CA VAL A 15 13.04 3.02 -8.39
C VAL A 15 12.01 3.49 -9.42
N HIS A 16 11.49 2.54 -10.23
CA HIS A 16 10.63 2.87 -11.36
C HIS A 16 9.17 2.99 -10.93
N ARG A 17 8.52 4.12 -11.30
CA ARG A 17 7.12 4.37 -10.98
C ARG A 17 6.83 4.16 -9.49
N ASN A 18 7.67 4.73 -8.64
CA ASN A 18 7.56 4.61 -7.20
C ASN A 18 7.56 5.99 -6.55
N ASN A 19 6.50 6.29 -5.82
CA ASN A 19 6.23 7.60 -5.23
C ASN A 19 7.17 7.92 -4.06
N THR A 20 7.73 6.90 -3.39
CA THR A 20 8.61 7.07 -2.23
C THR A 20 10.10 7.10 -2.58
N TYR A 21 10.50 6.82 -3.84
CA TYR A 21 11.92 6.76 -4.22
C TYR A 21 12.68 8.07 -3.98
N LEU A 22 12.09 9.21 -4.33
CA LEU A 22 12.74 10.51 -4.11
C LEU A 22 12.86 10.85 -2.63
N LEU A 23 11.92 10.41 -1.80
CA LEU A 23 11.96 10.55 -0.35
C LEU A 23 13.11 9.69 0.22
N TYR A 24 13.22 8.44 -0.19
CA TYR A 24 14.33 7.55 0.18
C TYR A 24 15.69 8.18 -0.15
N LYS A 25 15.84 8.76 -1.34
CA LYS A 25 17.06 9.47 -1.73
C LYS A 25 17.38 10.71 -0.88
N GLN A 26 16.39 11.25 -0.17
CA GLN A 26 16.53 12.35 0.78
C GLN A 26 16.72 11.87 2.24
N ASN A 27 17.15 10.62 2.43
CA ASN A 27 17.35 9.95 3.72
C ASN A 27 16.07 9.76 4.55
N TRP A 28 14.92 9.66 3.89
CA TRP A 28 13.73 9.11 4.54
C TRP A 28 13.87 7.59 4.63
N SER A 29 13.18 6.99 5.58
CA SER A 29 13.05 5.55 5.71
C SER A 29 11.60 5.16 5.86
N GLY A 30 11.26 3.91 5.63
CA GLY A 30 9.87 3.52 5.72
C GLY A 30 9.61 2.03 5.72
N ILE A 31 8.35 1.75 5.43
CA ILE A 31 7.81 0.41 5.21
C ILE A 31 7.36 0.34 3.75
N ASN A 32 7.81 -0.68 3.04
CA ASN A 32 7.35 -1.00 1.69
C ASN A 32 6.62 -2.34 1.73
N ILE A 33 5.44 -2.40 1.17
CA ILE A 33 4.57 -3.60 1.21
C ILE A 33 4.09 -3.91 -0.21
N ASP A 34 4.27 -5.16 -0.62
CA ASP A 34 3.79 -5.64 -1.92
C ASP A 34 3.43 -7.13 -1.85
N THR A 35 2.50 -7.55 -2.69
CA THR A 35 2.09 -8.96 -2.83
C THR A 35 3.02 -9.78 -3.71
N SER A 36 3.95 -9.14 -4.42
CA SER A 36 4.99 -9.75 -5.24
C SER A 36 6.26 -9.98 -4.42
N GLN A 37 6.65 -11.24 -4.24
CA GLN A 37 7.93 -11.57 -3.61
C GLN A 37 9.10 -11.00 -4.40
N PHE A 38 9.02 -11.00 -5.73
CA PHE A 38 10.07 -10.44 -6.58
C PHE A 38 10.25 -8.93 -6.36
N SER A 39 9.15 -8.18 -6.19
CA SER A 39 9.18 -6.77 -5.79
C SER A 39 9.96 -6.59 -4.49
N ILE A 40 9.57 -7.34 -3.46
CA ILE A 40 10.18 -7.23 -2.12
C ILE A 40 11.66 -7.63 -2.12
N ASP A 41 12.08 -8.62 -2.92
CA ASP A 41 13.49 -8.98 -3.07
C ASP A 41 14.31 -7.82 -3.68
N LEU A 42 13.75 -7.09 -4.66
CA LEU A 42 14.35 -5.86 -5.19
C LEU A 42 14.47 -4.76 -4.13
N PHE A 43 13.42 -4.54 -3.34
CA PHE A 43 13.45 -3.58 -2.23
C PHE A 43 14.51 -3.95 -1.18
N ASN A 44 14.59 -5.21 -0.79
CA ASN A 44 15.61 -5.70 0.16
C ASN A 44 17.04 -5.43 -0.33
N HIS A 45 17.27 -5.54 -1.64
CA HIS A 45 18.57 -5.27 -2.23
C HIS A 45 18.86 -3.76 -2.35
N MET A 46 17.88 -2.96 -2.76
CA MET A 46 18.09 -1.55 -3.12
C MET A 46 17.77 -0.57 -1.98
N ARG A 47 16.92 -0.97 -1.03
CA ARG A 47 16.52 -0.18 0.15
C ARG A 47 16.67 -1.01 1.44
N PRO A 48 17.90 -1.46 1.78
CA PRO A 48 18.12 -2.38 2.90
C PRO A 48 17.83 -1.75 4.28
N ASN A 49 17.72 -0.43 4.37
CA ASN A 49 17.39 0.28 5.61
C ASN A 49 15.90 0.38 5.88
N ASP A 50 15.08 0.09 4.87
CA ASP A 50 13.62 0.04 5.00
C ASP A 50 13.17 -1.33 5.51
N LEU A 51 11.92 -1.42 5.97
CA LEU A 51 11.27 -2.71 6.17
C LEU A 51 10.43 -3.05 4.95
N ASN A 52 10.69 -4.21 4.38
CA ASN A 52 10.06 -4.65 3.15
C ASN A 52 9.29 -5.94 3.40
N TYR A 53 7.98 -5.94 3.13
CA TYR A 53 7.09 -7.04 3.49
C TYR A 53 6.32 -7.59 2.30
N ASN A 54 6.33 -8.92 2.16
CA ASN A 54 5.54 -9.64 1.17
C ASN A 54 4.23 -10.16 1.77
N PHE A 55 3.20 -9.33 1.76
CA PHE A 55 1.83 -9.68 2.09
C PHE A 55 0.86 -8.62 1.54
N ALA A 56 -0.43 -8.85 1.64
CA ALA A 56 -1.45 -7.86 1.30
C ALA A 56 -1.80 -6.99 2.51
N ILE A 57 -2.30 -5.78 2.25
CA ILE A 57 -2.97 -4.96 3.27
C ILE A 57 -4.46 -4.91 2.97
N SER A 58 -5.27 -5.04 4.02
CA SER A 58 -6.72 -5.00 3.95
C SER A 58 -7.29 -4.46 5.28
N ASN A 59 -8.61 -4.45 5.41
CA ASN A 59 -9.28 -4.06 6.66
C ASN A 59 -9.39 -5.21 7.70
N LYS A 60 -8.84 -6.40 7.38
CA LYS A 60 -8.86 -7.59 8.26
C LYS A 60 -7.58 -8.40 8.11
N ASN A 61 -7.24 -9.11 9.20
CA ASN A 61 -6.15 -10.09 9.20
C ASN A 61 -6.69 -11.46 8.77
N GLU A 62 -6.51 -11.82 7.52
CA GLU A 62 -7.06 -13.07 6.96
C GLU A 62 -6.26 -13.59 5.75
N MET A 63 -6.46 -14.86 5.40
CA MET A 63 -5.98 -15.39 4.12
C MET A 63 -6.96 -14.99 3.01
N ILE A 64 -6.45 -14.35 1.98
CA ILE A 64 -7.25 -13.88 0.84
C ILE A 64 -6.69 -14.39 -0.48
N LYS A 65 -7.48 -14.29 -1.55
CA LYS A 65 -7.03 -14.57 -2.91
C LYS A 65 -6.39 -13.34 -3.53
N LEU A 66 -5.21 -13.51 -4.10
CA LEU A 66 -4.56 -12.55 -4.97
C LEU A 66 -4.75 -12.97 -6.43
N PHE A 67 -5.18 -12.05 -7.27
CA PHE A 67 -5.30 -12.22 -8.72
C PHE A 67 -4.15 -11.51 -9.44
N TYR A 68 -3.46 -12.21 -10.35
CA TYR A 68 -2.30 -11.69 -11.05
C TYR A 68 -2.06 -12.40 -12.38
N GLN A 69 -1.22 -11.83 -13.24
CA GLN A 69 -0.75 -12.47 -14.47
C GLN A 69 0.75 -12.72 -14.47
N LYS A 70 1.53 -11.78 -13.94
CA LYS A 70 3.01 -11.82 -13.89
C LYS A 70 3.47 -11.67 -12.44
N GLU A 71 4.64 -12.21 -12.11
CA GLU A 71 5.23 -12.10 -10.76
C GLU A 71 5.52 -10.64 -10.37
N LEU A 72 6.02 -9.82 -11.29
CA LEU A 72 6.12 -8.38 -11.13
C LEU A 72 5.05 -7.71 -12.00
N SER A 73 4.02 -7.18 -11.35
CA SER A 73 2.89 -6.53 -12.02
C SER A 73 2.37 -5.38 -11.15
N GLN A 74 2.08 -4.26 -11.77
CA GLN A 74 1.36 -3.15 -11.13
C GLN A 74 -0.13 -3.46 -10.96
N LEU A 75 -0.68 -4.39 -11.74
CA LEU A 75 -2.10 -4.68 -11.83
C LEU A 75 -2.56 -5.83 -10.92
N SER A 76 -1.68 -6.36 -10.04
CA SER A 76 -2.07 -7.42 -9.11
C SER A 76 -3.07 -6.87 -8.08
N THR A 77 -4.19 -7.57 -7.88
CA THR A 77 -5.27 -7.11 -7.01
C THR A 77 -5.87 -8.24 -6.18
N ILE A 78 -6.47 -7.91 -5.06
CA ILE A 78 -7.29 -8.81 -4.24
C ILE A 78 -8.79 -8.74 -4.61
N GLU A 79 -9.16 -7.81 -5.47
CA GLU A 79 -10.53 -7.59 -5.93
C GLU A 79 -10.77 -8.34 -7.24
N ARG A 80 -11.67 -9.33 -7.23
CA ARG A 80 -11.96 -10.17 -8.40
C ARG A 80 -12.53 -9.35 -9.57
N ASP A 81 -13.47 -8.45 -9.29
CA ASP A 81 -14.10 -7.63 -10.32
C ASP A 81 -13.09 -6.70 -11.00
N GLN A 82 -12.13 -6.15 -10.22
CA GLN A 82 -11.03 -5.37 -10.75
C GLN A 82 -10.13 -6.24 -11.64
N ALA A 83 -9.76 -7.45 -11.19
CA ALA A 83 -8.96 -8.37 -11.98
C ALA A 83 -9.61 -8.72 -13.33
N GLU A 84 -10.92 -8.98 -13.36
CA GLU A 84 -11.68 -9.27 -14.57
C GLU A 84 -11.78 -8.06 -15.53
N THR A 85 -11.67 -6.85 -14.98
CA THR A 85 -11.67 -5.60 -15.77
C THR A 85 -10.32 -5.31 -16.39
N VAL A 86 -9.23 -5.48 -15.65
CA VAL A 86 -7.88 -5.04 -16.08
C VAL A 86 -7.09 -6.12 -16.80
N PHE A 87 -7.34 -7.40 -16.51
CA PHE A 87 -6.61 -8.50 -17.14
C PHE A 87 -7.26 -8.98 -18.43
N GLN A 88 -6.45 -9.09 -19.47
CA GLN A 88 -6.83 -9.76 -20.71
C GLN A 88 -6.23 -11.17 -20.74
N GLY A 89 -7.08 -12.21 -20.87
CA GLY A 89 -6.65 -13.60 -20.93
C GLY A 89 -6.62 -14.30 -19.57
N ASN A 90 -5.65 -15.21 -19.37
CA ASN A 90 -5.64 -16.08 -18.19
C ASN A 90 -5.23 -15.32 -16.93
N ILE A 91 -6.12 -15.32 -15.94
CA ILE A 91 -5.89 -14.77 -14.59
C ILE A 91 -5.41 -15.92 -13.70
N LYS A 92 -4.25 -15.74 -13.08
CA LYS A 92 -3.72 -16.64 -12.04
C LYS A 92 -4.24 -16.20 -10.67
N GLU A 93 -4.43 -17.15 -9.78
CA GLU A 93 -4.77 -16.86 -8.39
C GLU A 93 -3.84 -17.61 -7.43
N LYS A 94 -3.53 -16.99 -6.29
CA LYS A 94 -2.85 -17.63 -5.17
C LYS A 94 -3.41 -17.11 -3.84
N ALA A 95 -3.32 -17.94 -2.80
CA ALA A 95 -3.61 -17.47 -1.45
C ALA A 95 -2.46 -16.59 -0.94
N ILE A 96 -2.79 -15.47 -0.28
CA ILE A 96 -1.82 -14.61 0.38
C ILE A 96 -2.36 -14.16 1.74
N GLN A 97 -1.47 -13.99 2.72
CA GLN A 97 -1.84 -13.42 4.01
C GLN A 97 -2.07 -11.92 3.86
N ALA A 98 -3.21 -11.44 4.35
CA ALA A 98 -3.50 -10.01 4.52
C ALA A 98 -3.40 -9.61 5.99
N PHE A 99 -2.93 -8.38 6.22
CA PHE A 99 -2.91 -7.73 7.52
C PHE A 99 -3.57 -6.36 7.43
N THR A 100 -3.98 -5.84 8.58
CA THR A 100 -4.34 -4.42 8.68
C THR A 100 -3.06 -3.56 8.82
N LEU A 101 -3.12 -2.30 8.40
CA LEU A 101 -2.01 -1.37 8.68
C LEU A 101 -1.77 -1.21 10.17
N ASP A 102 -2.82 -1.23 10.98
CA ASP A 102 -2.72 -1.20 12.43
C ASP A 102 -1.85 -2.33 12.99
N GLU A 103 -2.05 -3.56 12.50
CA GLU A 103 -1.23 -4.71 12.91
C GLU A 103 0.25 -4.47 12.65
N ILE A 104 0.57 -3.96 11.44
CA ILE A 104 1.96 -3.73 11.04
C ILE A 104 2.60 -2.59 11.83
N LEU A 105 1.89 -1.49 12.00
CA LEU A 105 2.38 -0.29 12.69
C LEU A 105 2.46 -0.45 14.21
N ASN A 106 1.71 -1.39 14.79
CA ASN A 106 1.79 -1.72 16.22
C ASN A 106 2.98 -2.62 16.58
N ARG A 107 3.73 -3.14 15.61
CA ARG A 107 4.97 -3.88 15.89
C ARG A 107 6.00 -2.94 16.52
N ASP A 108 6.79 -3.45 17.44
CA ASP A 108 7.65 -2.68 18.35
C ASP A 108 8.46 -1.54 17.70
N LYS A 109 8.98 -1.77 16.50
CA LYS A 109 9.80 -0.76 15.79
C LYS A 109 9.02 0.51 15.40
N TYR A 110 7.71 0.42 15.13
CA TYR A 110 6.92 1.54 14.57
C TYR A 110 5.77 2.02 15.44
N LYS A 111 5.57 1.41 16.61
CA LYS A 111 4.44 1.66 17.52
C LYS A 111 4.21 3.14 17.87
N ASN A 112 5.28 3.95 17.81
CA ASN A 112 5.24 5.38 18.13
C ASN A 112 5.72 6.26 16.97
N SER A 113 5.85 5.70 15.77
CA SER A 113 6.34 6.47 14.63
C SER A 113 5.21 7.34 14.08
N LYS A 114 5.52 8.62 13.84
CA LYS A 114 4.64 9.51 13.08
C LYS A 114 4.83 9.18 11.60
N ILE A 115 3.74 8.90 10.90
CA ILE A 115 3.75 8.70 9.45
C ILE A 115 3.71 10.08 8.79
N ASP A 116 4.76 10.44 8.06
CA ASP A 116 4.81 11.69 7.32
C ASP A 116 4.15 11.56 5.95
N PHE A 117 4.23 10.37 5.34
CA PHE A 117 3.64 10.08 4.04
C PHE A 117 3.11 8.65 3.99
N LEU A 118 1.84 8.50 3.66
CA LEU A 118 1.20 7.22 3.36
C LEU A 118 0.85 7.19 1.87
N ASP A 119 1.43 6.25 1.15
CA ASP A 119 1.13 5.96 -0.25
C ASP A 119 0.34 4.66 -0.37
N ILE A 120 -0.75 4.66 -1.13
CA ILE A 120 -1.63 3.50 -1.33
C ILE A 120 -1.96 3.41 -2.81
N ASP A 121 -1.57 2.28 -3.42
CA ASP A 121 -1.86 1.95 -4.81
C ASP A 121 -1.96 0.41 -4.92
N VAL A 122 -3.16 -0.12 -4.63
CA VAL A 122 -3.41 -1.58 -4.53
C VAL A 122 -4.52 -2.07 -5.46
N GLU A 123 -4.73 -1.29 -6.53
CA GLU A 123 -5.58 -1.70 -7.64
C GLU A 123 -7.01 -2.10 -7.19
N GLY A 124 -7.72 -1.13 -6.58
CA GLY A 124 -9.12 -1.22 -6.22
C GLY A 124 -9.41 -1.64 -4.78
N ALA A 125 -8.42 -2.06 -4.00
CA ALA A 125 -8.57 -2.37 -2.57
C ALA A 125 -8.20 -1.20 -1.64
N ASP A 126 -7.96 -0.01 -2.18
CA ASP A 126 -7.40 1.16 -1.50
C ASP A 126 -8.24 1.61 -0.30
N LEU A 127 -9.56 1.59 -0.43
CA LEU A 127 -10.45 1.90 0.69
C LEU A 127 -10.29 0.91 1.85
N LYS A 128 -10.13 -0.41 1.57
CA LYS A 128 -9.89 -1.42 2.61
C LYS A 128 -8.58 -1.18 3.35
N VAL A 129 -7.54 -0.71 2.65
CA VAL A 129 -6.27 -0.33 3.28
C VAL A 129 -6.49 0.81 4.27
N LEU A 130 -7.22 1.86 3.87
CA LEU A 130 -7.55 3.00 4.72
C LEU A 130 -8.41 2.59 5.92
N GLU A 131 -9.41 1.72 5.73
CA GLU A 131 -10.24 1.17 6.80
C GLU A 131 -9.45 0.35 7.82
N GLY A 132 -8.33 -0.25 7.40
CA GLY A 132 -7.42 -1.02 8.25
C GLY A 132 -6.46 -0.16 9.09
N LEU A 133 -6.60 1.17 9.07
CA LEU A 133 -5.76 2.12 9.81
C LEU A 133 -6.56 2.92 10.84
N SER A 134 -6.12 2.90 12.08
CA SER A 134 -6.65 3.76 13.15
C SER A 134 -6.11 5.18 13.01
N PHE A 135 -6.85 6.05 12.34
CA PHE A 135 -6.47 7.45 12.12
C PHE A 135 -6.34 8.28 13.39
N ASP A 136 -7.00 7.90 14.46
CA ASP A 136 -6.86 8.54 15.78
C ASP A 136 -5.46 8.27 16.38
N LYS A 137 -4.86 7.15 16.04
CA LYS A 137 -3.54 6.74 16.53
C LYS A 137 -2.40 7.08 15.56
N PHE A 138 -2.59 6.80 14.29
CA PHE A 138 -1.57 6.86 13.24
C PHE A 138 -1.94 7.88 12.15
N LYS A 139 -2.44 9.04 12.51
CA LYS A 139 -2.85 10.05 11.53
C LYS A 139 -1.67 10.44 10.62
N PRO A 140 -1.57 9.93 9.36
CA PRO A 140 -0.54 10.35 8.42
C PRO A 140 -0.62 11.85 8.16
N GLU A 141 0.53 12.51 7.92
CA GLU A 141 0.55 13.93 7.61
C GLU A 141 0.06 14.20 6.17
N LEU A 142 0.45 13.31 5.27
CA LEU A 142 0.01 13.33 3.88
C LEU A 142 -0.41 11.92 3.44
N VAL A 143 -1.53 11.82 2.75
CA VAL A 143 -2.02 10.59 2.12
C VAL A 143 -2.07 10.77 0.61
N CYS A 144 -1.43 9.87 -0.12
CA CYS A 144 -1.57 9.69 -1.55
C CYS A 144 -2.32 8.37 -1.78
N VAL A 145 -3.39 8.41 -2.54
CA VAL A 145 -4.21 7.22 -2.81
C VAL A 145 -4.82 7.29 -4.21
N GLU A 146 -4.86 6.15 -4.89
CA GLU A 146 -5.46 6.06 -6.21
C GLU A 146 -6.99 6.12 -6.14
N ILE A 147 -7.63 6.87 -7.05
CA ILE A 147 -9.08 6.96 -7.20
C ILE A 147 -9.45 6.76 -8.67
N HIS A 148 -10.11 5.65 -8.98
CA HIS A 148 -10.45 5.23 -10.35
C HIS A 148 -11.68 5.91 -10.97
N ILE A 149 -12.38 6.79 -10.26
CA ILE A 149 -13.59 7.46 -10.79
C ILE A 149 -13.31 8.91 -11.22
N LYS A 150 -14.03 9.38 -12.26
CA LYS A 150 -13.87 10.74 -12.78
C LYS A 150 -14.32 11.81 -11.79
N GLU A 151 -15.39 11.55 -11.05
CA GLU A 151 -15.97 12.47 -10.06
C GLU A 151 -15.38 12.16 -8.67
N ILE A 152 -14.17 12.62 -8.40
CA ILE A 152 -13.39 12.34 -7.18
C ILE A 152 -14.23 12.50 -5.90
N LYS A 153 -15.03 13.57 -5.80
CA LYS A 153 -15.88 13.86 -4.63
C LYS A 153 -16.99 12.83 -4.38
N GLN A 154 -17.32 12.01 -5.36
CA GLN A 154 -18.29 10.92 -5.21
C GLN A 154 -17.63 9.61 -4.73
N SER A 155 -16.30 9.52 -4.79
CA SER A 155 -15.55 8.38 -4.32
C SER A 155 -15.77 8.15 -2.82
N ASP A 156 -15.88 6.88 -2.43
CA ASP A 156 -15.96 6.51 -1.02
C ASP A 156 -14.61 6.75 -0.30
N ILE A 157 -13.48 6.67 -1.03
CA ILE A 157 -12.16 7.06 -0.54
C ILE A 157 -12.14 8.54 -0.17
N TYR A 158 -12.62 9.43 -1.06
CA TYR A 158 -12.69 10.86 -0.78
C TYR A 158 -13.57 11.16 0.45
N LYS A 159 -14.79 10.59 0.50
CA LYS A 159 -15.71 10.76 1.63
C LYS A 159 -15.08 10.26 2.93
N PHE A 160 -14.39 9.12 2.88
CA PHE A 160 -13.68 8.56 4.04
C PHE A 160 -12.60 9.52 4.55
N LEU A 161 -11.75 10.05 3.67
CA LEU A 161 -10.66 10.96 4.04
C LEU A 161 -11.18 12.31 4.57
N ILE A 162 -12.23 12.87 3.96
CA ILE A 162 -12.90 14.08 4.47
C ILE A 162 -13.41 13.85 5.91
N ASN A 163 -14.04 12.70 6.18
CA ASN A 163 -14.51 12.33 7.53
C ASN A 163 -13.37 12.14 8.54
N LYS A 164 -12.13 11.97 8.07
CA LYS A 164 -10.90 11.92 8.89
C LYS A 164 -10.16 13.26 8.96
N ASN A 165 -10.79 14.36 8.49
CA ASN A 165 -10.28 15.73 8.45
C ASN A 165 -9.03 15.89 7.57
N TYR A 166 -9.03 15.26 6.40
CA TYR A 166 -8.12 15.57 5.27
C TYR A 166 -8.82 16.53 4.31
N GLU A 167 -8.03 17.37 3.62
CA GLU A 167 -8.50 18.37 2.64
C GLU A 167 -8.11 17.96 1.20
#